data_cbac011d19f966d70103569519fec440
#
_entry.id   cbac011d19f966d70103569519fec440
#
_cell.length_a   1.000
_cell.length_b   1.000
_cell.length_c   1.000
_cell.angle_alpha   90.00
_cell.angle_beta   90.00
_cell.angle_gamma   90.00
#
_symmetry.space_group_name_H-M   'P 1'
#
loop_
_entity.id
_entity.type
_entity.pdbx_description
1 polymer ?
#
loop_
_entity_poly.entity_id
_entity_poly.type
_entity_poly.pdbx_seq_one_letter_code
_entity_poly.pdbx_strand_id
1 'polypeptide(L)'
;HPEALLNATIFFDYRVLYGDEKLAHKLRHWLLSMTGGNPAFLKAMATNALDVSPPLGKIRDFVTDDDPRHPGTIDLKKFGARLFVDAARVLSLRTGVDATSTVQRLRQGGARIGMPAEELAAMADGFHFIQLLRLRHQHLDTDHGSSGDNRVKPDDLNELDRRILKEAFRQARKIQLRLKLDYQV
;
A
#
# COMPACT_ATOMS: atom_id res chain seq x y z
N HIS A 1 -12.34 -17.68 -0.66
CA HIS A 1 -11.49 -18.15 0.44
C HIS A 1 -10.37 -17.10 0.61
N PRO A 2 -10.11 -16.54 1.81
CA PRO A 2 -9.13 -15.46 1.99
C PRO A 2 -7.72 -15.80 1.48
N GLU A 3 -7.24 -17.03 1.72
CA GLU A 3 -5.93 -17.48 1.24
C GLU A 3 -5.83 -17.51 -0.28
N ALA A 4 -6.90 -17.94 -0.98
CA ALA A 4 -6.93 -17.94 -2.44
C ALA A 4 -6.86 -16.51 -3.00
N LEU A 5 -7.48 -15.54 -2.32
CA LEU A 5 -7.42 -14.14 -2.68
C LEU A 5 -6.01 -13.57 -2.50
N LEU A 6 -5.36 -13.89 -1.36
CA LEU A 6 -3.99 -13.47 -1.08
C LEU A 6 -3.02 -14.04 -2.13
N ASN A 7 -3.12 -15.32 -2.45
CA ASN A 7 -2.30 -15.95 -3.48
C ASN A 7 -2.55 -15.33 -4.86
N ALA A 8 -3.80 -15.03 -5.21
CA ALA A 8 -4.13 -14.36 -6.46
C ALA A 8 -3.48 -12.98 -6.58
N THR A 9 -3.31 -12.24 -5.47
CA THR A 9 -2.72 -10.89 -5.51
C THR A 9 -1.27 -10.89 -6.00
N ILE A 10 -0.52 -11.95 -5.77
CA ILE A 10 0.88 -12.08 -6.22
C ILE A 10 0.94 -12.10 -7.76
N PHE A 11 -0.02 -12.76 -8.41
CA PHE A 11 -0.07 -12.86 -9.86
C PHE A 11 -0.37 -11.53 -10.57
N PHE A 12 -0.94 -10.55 -9.88
CA PHE A 12 -1.18 -9.22 -10.49
C PHE A 12 0.08 -8.36 -10.60
N ASP A 13 1.18 -8.77 -9.96
CA ASP A 13 2.44 -8.02 -9.93
C ASP A 13 3.53 -8.67 -10.79
N TYR A 14 3.19 -9.70 -11.59
CA TYR A 14 4.17 -10.34 -12.45
C TYR A 14 4.72 -9.37 -13.50
N ARG A 15 5.97 -9.59 -13.88
CA ARG A 15 6.67 -8.88 -14.95
C ARG A 15 7.57 -9.85 -15.71
N VAL A 16 7.79 -9.54 -16.98
CA VAL A 16 8.74 -10.29 -17.80
C VAL A 16 10.15 -10.02 -17.29
N LEU A 17 10.92 -11.06 -17.09
CA LEU A 17 12.35 -10.97 -16.78
C LEU A 17 13.18 -11.18 -18.03
N TYR A 18 12.73 -12.09 -18.93
CA TYR A 18 13.41 -12.45 -20.17
C TYR A 18 12.42 -13.11 -21.15
N GLY A 19 12.66 -12.95 -22.47
CA GLY A 19 11.88 -13.60 -23.52
C GLY A 19 10.83 -12.70 -24.17
N ASP A 20 9.81 -13.31 -24.80
CA ASP A 20 8.77 -12.59 -25.54
C ASP A 20 7.74 -11.93 -24.61
N GLU A 21 7.80 -10.61 -24.53
CA GLU A 21 6.87 -9.79 -23.73
C GLU A 21 5.41 -9.92 -24.21
N LYS A 22 5.15 -10.31 -25.47
CA LYS A 22 3.80 -10.40 -26.02
C LYS A 22 2.91 -11.37 -25.26
N LEU A 23 3.48 -12.48 -24.78
CA LEU A 23 2.72 -13.45 -23.97
C LEU A 23 2.26 -12.85 -22.65
N ALA A 24 3.16 -12.15 -21.97
CA ALA A 24 2.84 -11.50 -20.70
C ALA A 24 1.83 -10.36 -20.88
N HIS A 25 1.95 -9.54 -21.93
CA HIS A 25 0.97 -8.51 -22.26
C HIS A 25 -0.42 -9.09 -22.54
N LYS A 26 -0.52 -10.19 -23.31
CA LYS A 26 -1.80 -10.86 -23.56
C LYS A 26 -2.43 -11.37 -22.26
N LEU A 27 -1.65 -12.02 -21.40
CA LEU A 27 -2.12 -12.51 -20.11
C LEU A 27 -2.59 -11.36 -19.21
N ARG A 28 -1.82 -10.27 -19.13
CA ARG A 28 -2.17 -9.10 -18.33
C ARG A 28 -3.45 -8.44 -18.82
N HIS A 29 -3.58 -8.27 -20.13
CA HIS A 29 -4.81 -7.72 -20.71
C HIS A 29 -6.03 -8.60 -20.39
N TRP A 30 -5.89 -9.90 -20.52
CA TRP A 30 -6.94 -10.87 -20.15
C TRP A 30 -7.29 -10.77 -18.66
N LEU A 31 -6.29 -10.75 -17.76
CA LEU A 31 -6.51 -10.60 -16.31
C LEU A 31 -7.25 -9.31 -15.98
N LEU A 32 -6.84 -8.18 -16.54
CA LEU A 32 -7.49 -6.89 -16.31
C LEU A 32 -8.94 -6.88 -16.81
N SER A 33 -9.22 -7.48 -17.97
CA SER A 33 -10.58 -7.59 -18.50
C SER A 33 -11.48 -8.45 -17.61
N MET A 34 -10.97 -9.56 -17.10
CA MET A 34 -11.72 -10.47 -16.22
C MET A 34 -11.97 -9.86 -14.83
N THR A 35 -11.01 -9.13 -14.29
CA THR A 35 -11.11 -8.58 -12.94
C THR A 35 -11.93 -7.29 -12.91
N GLY A 36 -11.75 -6.39 -13.89
CA GLY A 36 -12.48 -5.13 -13.97
C GLY A 36 -13.99 -5.32 -14.14
N GLY A 37 -14.41 -6.38 -14.81
CA GLY A 37 -15.80 -6.76 -15.00
C GLY A 37 -16.43 -7.58 -13.85
N ASN A 38 -15.70 -7.83 -12.75
CA ASN A 38 -16.16 -8.68 -11.66
C ASN A 38 -16.32 -7.87 -10.34
N PRO A 39 -17.51 -7.30 -10.06
CA PRO A 39 -17.73 -6.49 -8.86
C PRO A 39 -17.53 -7.26 -7.55
N ALA A 40 -17.89 -8.55 -7.51
CA ALA A 40 -17.74 -9.38 -6.31
C ALA A 40 -16.26 -9.61 -5.98
N PHE A 41 -15.43 -9.84 -6.99
CA PHE A 41 -13.99 -9.96 -6.84
C PHE A 41 -13.36 -8.65 -6.36
N LEU A 42 -13.71 -7.51 -6.99
CA LEU A 42 -13.21 -6.20 -6.59
C LEU A 42 -13.64 -5.82 -5.17
N LYS A 43 -14.87 -6.16 -4.78
CA LYS A 43 -15.35 -5.97 -3.39
C LYS A 43 -14.53 -6.81 -2.42
N ALA A 44 -14.24 -8.08 -2.72
CA ALA A 44 -13.41 -8.93 -1.88
C ALA A 44 -11.97 -8.38 -1.76
N MET A 45 -11.39 -7.88 -2.85
CA MET A 45 -10.08 -7.21 -2.85
C MET A 45 -10.09 -5.95 -1.99
N ALA A 46 -11.13 -5.12 -2.10
CA ALA A 46 -11.30 -3.92 -1.28
C ALA A 46 -11.44 -4.26 0.21
N THR A 47 -12.25 -5.26 0.55
CA THR A 47 -12.38 -5.76 1.93
C THR A 47 -11.03 -6.18 2.50
N ASN A 48 -10.24 -6.95 1.74
CA ASN A 48 -8.90 -7.35 2.17
C ASN A 48 -7.94 -6.15 2.34
N ALA A 49 -8.05 -5.12 1.47
CA ALA A 49 -7.25 -3.89 1.57
C ALA A 49 -7.61 -3.04 2.81
N LEU A 50 -8.77 -3.27 3.41
CA LEU A 50 -9.27 -2.58 4.61
C LEU A 50 -9.06 -3.37 5.90
N ASP A 51 -8.52 -4.58 5.84
CA ASP A 51 -8.26 -5.47 6.98
C ASP A 51 -7.28 -4.84 7.99
N VAL A 52 -6.37 -4.02 7.52
CA VAL A 52 -5.40 -3.29 8.34
C VAL A 52 -5.64 -1.78 8.21
N SER A 53 -5.70 -1.09 9.35
CA SER A 53 -5.88 0.37 9.38
C SER A 53 -4.56 1.10 9.67
N PRO A 54 -4.39 2.35 9.21
CA PRO A 54 -3.25 3.18 9.58
C PRO A 54 -3.19 3.41 11.09
N PRO A 55 -2.00 3.35 11.71
CA PRO A 55 -1.82 3.40 13.16
C PRO A 55 -1.89 4.85 13.71
N LEU A 56 -3.01 5.52 13.45
CA LEU A 56 -3.27 6.89 13.89
C LEU A 56 -4.12 6.89 15.17
N GLY A 57 -3.58 7.42 16.24
CA GLY A 57 -4.26 7.58 17.51
C GLY A 57 -5.27 8.73 17.53
N LYS A 58 -6.20 8.68 18.49
CA LYS A 58 -7.16 9.80 18.77
C LYS A 58 -6.55 10.86 19.69
N ILE A 59 -5.77 10.45 20.67
CA ILE A 59 -5.15 11.30 21.68
C ILE A 59 -3.65 11.45 21.41
N ARG A 60 -2.97 10.33 21.16
CA ARG A 60 -1.57 10.30 20.72
C ARG A 60 -1.51 10.30 19.20
N ASP A 61 -0.38 10.74 18.64
CA ASP A 61 -0.19 10.79 17.19
C ASP A 61 -0.29 9.40 16.55
N PHE A 62 0.25 8.39 17.23
CA PHE A 62 0.32 7.03 16.73
C PHE A 62 -0.20 6.01 17.75
N VAL A 63 -0.70 4.90 17.21
CA VAL A 63 -0.92 3.64 17.94
C VAL A 63 0.28 2.75 17.65
N THR A 64 1.01 2.39 18.68
CA THR A 64 2.20 1.53 18.58
C THR A 64 1.89 0.11 19.00
N ASP A 65 2.79 -0.81 18.66
CA ASP A 65 2.68 -2.23 19.01
C ASP A 65 2.92 -2.43 20.52
N ASP A 66 2.07 -3.26 21.12
CA ASP A 66 2.19 -3.67 22.52
C ASP A 66 2.96 -5.02 22.68
N ASP A 67 3.46 -5.59 21.55
CA ASP A 67 4.27 -6.83 21.60
C ASP A 67 5.54 -6.59 22.44
N PRO A 68 5.75 -7.36 23.53
CA PRO A 68 6.92 -7.19 24.40
C PRO A 68 8.28 -7.29 23.68
N ARG A 69 8.33 -7.93 22.49
CA ARG A 69 9.55 -8.02 21.68
C ARG A 69 9.84 -6.72 20.93
N HIS A 70 8.81 -5.89 20.69
CA HIS A 70 8.90 -4.67 19.89
C HIS A 70 8.09 -3.52 20.49
N PRO A 71 8.23 -3.20 21.79
CA PRO A 71 7.38 -2.27 22.48
C PRO A 71 7.50 -0.85 21.89
N GLY A 72 6.37 -0.21 21.70
CA GLY A 72 6.34 1.17 21.25
C GLY A 72 6.73 1.39 19.78
N THR A 73 6.78 0.33 18.97
CA THR A 73 7.15 0.41 17.55
C THR A 73 5.94 0.35 16.63
N ILE A 74 6.15 0.70 15.36
CA ILE A 74 5.20 0.55 14.25
C ILE A 74 5.88 -0.26 13.15
N ASP A 75 5.26 -1.35 12.69
CA ASP A 75 5.69 -2.06 11.48
C ASP A 75 5.25 -1.25 10.23
N LEU A 76 6.21 -0.55 9.63
CA LEU A 76 5.98 0.29 8.45
C LEU A 76 5.65 -0.51 7.19
N LYS A 77 6.01 -1.79 7.11
CA LYS A 77 5.58 -2.67 6.02
C LYS A 77 4.11 -3.00 6.15
N LYS A 78 3.67 -3.46 7.32
CA LYS A 78 2.30 -3.90 7.60
C LYS A 78 1.33 -2.73 7.67
N PHE A 79 1.63 -1.73 8.48
CA PHE A 79 0.73 -0.62 8.79
C PHE A 79 0.96 0.64 7.95
N GLY A 80 1.94 0.60 7.03
CA GLY A 80 2.28 1.71 6.16
C GLY A 80 2.22 1.34 4.68
N ALA A 81 3.30 0.77 4.15
CA ALA A 81 3.44 0.52 2.71
C ALA A 81 2.33 -0.38 2.14
N ARG A 82 1.93 -1.44 2.86
CA ARG A 82 0.88 -2.37 2.44
C ARG A 82 -0.44 -1.66 2.13
N LEU A 83 -0.81 -0.66 2.92
CA LEU A 83 -2.08 0.07 2.74
C LEU A 83 -2.18 0.74 1.37
N PHE A 84 -1.08 1.36 0.92
CA PHE A 84 -0.99 1.96 -0.42
C PHE A 84 -0.92 0.92 -1.52
N VAL A 85 -0.14 -0.16 -1.31
CA VAL A 85 0.02 -1.24 -2.30
C VAL A 85 -1.32 -1.91 -2.58
N ASP A 86 -2.06 -2.28 -1.54
CA ASP A 86 -3.34 -2.98 -1.68
C ASP A 86 -4.40 -2.05 -2.31
N ALA A 87 -4.49 -0.80 -1.87
CA ALA A 87 -5.39 0.18 -2.47
C ALA A 87 -5.06 0.47 -3.94
N ALA A 88 -3.78 0.67 -4.27
CA ALA A 88 -3.33 0.89 -5.64
C ALA A 88 -3.66 -0.29 -6.56
N ARG A 89 -3.56 -1.52 -6.03
CA ARG A 89 -3.92 -2.74 -6.76
C ARG A 89 -5.41 -2.77 -7.07
N VAL A 90 -6.27 -2.50 -6.09
CA VAL A 90 -7.73 -2.42 -6.31
C VAL A 90 -8.07 -1.38 -7.36
N LEU A 91 -7.46 -0.18 -7.29
CA LEU A 91 -7.66 0.87 -8.29
C LEU A 91 -7.23 0.44 -9.69
N SER A 92 -6.06 -0.19 -9.83
CA SER A 92 -5.56 -0.63 -11.14
C SER A 92 -6.43 -1.72 -11.76
N LEU A 93 -6.89 -2.68 -10.96
CA LEU A 93 -7.78 -3.75 -11.41
C LEU A 93 -9.14 -3.21 -11.85
N ARG A 94 -9.74 -2.31 -11.06
CA ARG A 94 -11.01 -1.66 -11.38
C ARG A 94 -10.96 -0.85 -12.67
N THR A 95 -9.86 -0.15 -12.87
CA THR A 95 -9.73 0.84 -13.96
C THR A 95 -8.98 0.31 -15.18
N GLY A 96 -8.50 -0.94 -15.16
CA GLY A 96 -7.73 -1.52 -16.25
C GLY A 96 -6.36 -0.86 -16.47
N VAL A 97 -5.73 -0.36 -15.40
CA VAL A 97 -4.40 0.23 -15.48
C VAL A 97 -3.35 -0.88 -15.53
N ASP A 98 -2.61 -0.93 -16.63
CA ASP A 98 -1.52 -1.89 -16.84
C ASP A 98 -0.19 -1.32 -16.29
N ALA A 99 -0.07 -1.28 -14.97
CA ALA A 99 1.14 -0.87 -14.28
C ALA A 99 1.42 -1.81 -13.10
N THR A 100 2.69 -2.01 -12.76
CA THR A 100 3.11 -2.78 -11.58
C THR A 100 3.56 -1.87 -10.43
N SER A 101 4.01 -0.65 -10.73
CA SER A 101 4.40 0.35 -9.74
C SER A 101 3.21 0.87 -8.95
N THR A 102 3.29 0.84 -7.61
CA THR A 102 2.26 1.37 -6.71
C THR A 102 1.92 2.82 -7.03
N VAL A 103 2.92 3.67 -7.24
CA VAL A 103 2.73 5.10 -7.55
C VAL A 103 2.04 5.31 -8.89
N GLN A 104 2.42 4.54 -9.92
CA GLN A 104 1.76 4.62 -11.21
C GLN A 104 0.30 4.15 -11.13
N ARG A 105 0.03 3.07 -10.40
CA ARG A 105 -1.34 2.59 -10.14
C ARG A 105 -2.18 3.63 -9.42
N LEU A 106 -1.64 4.27 -8.38
CA LEU A 106 -2.33 5.35 -7.65
C LEU A 106 -2.66 6.51 -8.58
N ARG A 107 -1.66 7.03 -9.30
CA ARG A 107 -1.83 8.19 -10.18
C ARG A 107 -2.80 7.91 -11.34
N GLN A 108 -2.56 6.83 -12.08
CA GLN A 108 -3.37 6.52 -13.26
C GLN A 108 -4.76 5.99 -12.88
N GLY A 109 -4.84 5.07 -11.92
CA GLY A 109 -6.11 4.51 -11.46
C GLY A 109 -6.98 5.54 -10.74
N GLY A 110 -6.38 6.35 -9.87
CA GLY A 110 -7.07 7.43 -9.17
C GLY A 110 -7.58 8.50 -10.13
N ALA A 111 -6.80 8.92 -11.12
CA ALA A 111 -7.23 9.87 -12.14
C ALA A 111 -8.45 9.36 -12.93
N ARG A 112 -8.46 8.06 -13.29
CA ARG A 112 -9.60 7.44 -14.00
C ARG A 112 -10.90 7.42 -13.20
N ILE A 113 -10.84 7.49 -11.88
CA ILE A 113 -12.02 7.60 -11.00
C ILE A 113 -12.27 9.03 -10.50
N GLY A 114 -11.62 10.02 -11.11
CA GLY A 114 -11.86 11.45 -10.85
C GLY A 114 -11.21 11.99 -9.56
N MET A 115 -10.17 11.35 -9.04
CA MET A 115 -9.43 11.89 -7.90
C MET A 115 -8.56 13.09 -8.34
N PRO A 116 -8.49 14.17 -7.53
CA PRO A 116 -7.65 15.32 -7.83
C PRO A 116 -6.17 14.98 -7.93
N ALA A 117 -5.45 15.60 -8.88
CA ALA A 117 -4.03 15.34 -9.09
C ALA A 117 -3.18 15.65 -7.85
N GLU A 118 -3.52 16.69 -7.11
CA GLU A 118 -2.85 17.08 -5.87
C GLU A 118 -3.00 15.99 -4.79
N GLU A 119 -4.19 15.41 -4.65
CA GLU A 119 -4.44 14.33 -3.70
C GLU A 119 -3.65 13.08 -4.07
N LEU A 120 -3.59 12.73 -5.36
CA LEU A 120 -2.79 11.60 -5.85
C LEU A 120 -1.28 11.83 -5.66
N ALA A 121 -0.81 13.07 -5.81
CA ALA A 121 0.57 13.43 -5.51
C ALA A 121 0.89 13.24 -4.02
N ALA A 122 0.02 13.76 -3.13
CA ALA A 122 0.21 13.61 -1.68
C ALA A 122 0.23 12.14 -1.23
N MET A 123 -0.60 11.28 -1.83
CA MET A 123 -0.59 9.82 -1.58
C MET A 123 0.72 9.17 -2.04
N ALA A 124 1.21 9.55 -3.23
CA ALA A 124 2.48 9.06 -3.75
C ALA A 124 3.67 9.48 -2.87
N ASP A 125 3.68 10.73 -2.42
CA ASP A 125 4.73 11.27 -1.54
C ASP A 125 4.70 10.58 -0.17
N GLY A 126 3.52 10.36 0.39
CA GLY A 126 3.34 9.60 1.64
C GLY A 126 3.87 8.16 1.53
N PHE A 127 3.58 7.47 0.42
CA PHE A 127 4.11 6.14 0.14
C PHE A 127 5.64 6.16 0.03
N HIS A 128 6.21 7.11 -0.74
CA HIS A 128 7.66 7.25 -0.89
C HIS A 128 8.35 7.51 0.45
N PHE A 129 7.78 8.37 1.29
CA PHE A 129 8.35 8.66 2.60
C PHE A 129 8.39 7.41 3.49
N ILE A 130 7.31 6.63 3.52
CA ILE A 130 7.28 5.36 4.27
C ILE A 130 8.35 4.40 3.75
N GLN A 131 8.53 4.29 2.44
CA GLN A 131 9.58 3.44 1.86
C GLN A 131 10.98 3.93 2.19
N LEU A 132 11.22 5.24 2.14
CA LEU A 132 12.49 5.85 2.53
C LEU A 132 12.82 5.57 4.00
N LEU A 133 11.83 5.74 4.88
CA LEU A 133 12.01 5.52 6.31
C LEU A 133 12.32 4.03 6.61
N ARG A 134 11.64 3.10 5.92
CA ARG A 134 11.95 1.67 6.00
C ARG A 134 13.38 1.37 5.58
N LEU A 135 13.83 1.89 4.44
CA LEU A 135 15.19 1.68 3.93
C LEU A 135 16.25 2.23 4.89
N ARG A 136 16.01 3.41 5.47
CA ARG A 136 16.93 3.99 6.48
C ARG A 136 17.07 3.08 7.69
N HIS A 137 15.99 2.57 8.24
CA HIS A 137 16.03 1.68 9.40
C HIS A 137 16.67 0.33 9.07
N GLN A 138 16.34 -0.29 7.94
CA GLN A 138 16.98 -1.54 7.52
C GLN A 138 18.49 -1.41 7.33
N HIS A 139 18.98 -0.28 6.83
CA HIS A 139 20.41 -0.04 6.67
C HIS A 139 21.12 0.09 8.03
N LEU A 140 20.56 0.89 8.94
CA LEU A 140 21.11 1.07 10.28
C LEU A 140 21.15 -0.26 11.07
N ASP A 141 20.11 -1.08 10.97
CA ASP A 141 20.05 -2.39 11.63
C ASP A 141 21.09 -3.36 11.08
N THR A 142 21.34 -3.34 9.77
CA THR A 142 22.38 -4.17 9.14
C THR A 142 23.77 -3.79 9.62
N ASP A 143 24.06 -2.50 9.79
CA ASP A 143 25.34 -2.01 10.29
C ASP A 143 25.57 -2.41 11.76
N HIS A 144 24.50 -2.64 12.52
CA HIS A 144 24.55 -3.12 13.90
C HIS A 144 24.42 -4.65 14.05
N GLY A 145 24.44 -5.40 12.92
CA GLY A 145 24.42 -6.88 12.92
C GLY A 145 23.08 -7.50 13.26
N SER A 146 22.00 -6.71 13.26
CA SER A 146 20.62 -7.21 13.40
C SER A 146 19.99 -7.48 12.04
N SER A 147 19.04 -8.41 11.96
CA SER A 147 18.24 -8.59 10.75
C SER A 147 17.30 -7.41 10.64
N GLY A 148 17.54 -6.50 9.67
CA GLY A 148 16.77 -5.29 9.47
C GLY A 148 15.28 -5.56 9.45
N ASP A 149 14.57 -5.16 10.50
CA ASP A 149 13.15 -5.27 10.56
C ASP A 149 12.47 -4.03 9.90
N ASN A 150 11.17 -4.06 9.73
CA ASN A 150 10.44 -2.93 9.13
C ASN A 150 9.87 -1.99 10.20
N ARG A 151 10.39 -2.05 11.41
CA ARG A 151 9.83 -1.38 12.57
C ARG A 151 10.52 -0.05 12.84
N VAL A 152 9.75 0.92 13.23
CA VAL A 152 10.21 2.24 13.66
C VAL A 152 9.58 2.58 15.00
N LYS A 153 10.36 3.17 15.89
CA LYS A 153 9.86 3.75 17.11
C LYS A 153 9.58 5.24 16.86
N PRO A 154 8.32 5.70 16.85
CA PRO A 154 7.99 7.09 16.50
C PRO A 154 8.66 8.12 17.41
N ASP A 155 8.96 7.75 18.66
CA ASP A 155 9.61 8.64 19.61
C ASP A 155 11.10 8.86 19.32
N ASP A 156 11.74 7.97 18.54
CA ASP A 156 13.15 8.09 18.11
C ASP A 156 13.26 8.93 16.81
N LEU A 157 12.14 9.27 16.17
CA LEU A 157 12.13 10.13 14.99
C LEU A 157 12.29 11.60 15.38
N ASN A 158 13.01 12.36 14.55
CA ASN A 158 12.97 13.81 14.66
C ASN A 158 11.56 14.35 14.39
N GLU A 159 11.29 15.58 14.83
CA GLU A 159 9.94 16.15 14.75
C GLU A 159 9.43 16.27 13.32
N LEU A 160 10.29 16.57 12.35
CA LEU A 160 9.91 16.68 10.94
C LEU A 160 9.50 15.32 10.37
N ASP A 161 10.32 14.27 10.53
CA ASP A 161 10.00 12.93 10.07
C ASP A 161 8.73 12.39 10.73
N ARG A 162 8.52 12.68 12.02
CA ARG A 162 7.30 12.31 12.75
C ARG A 162 6.04 12.96 12.15
N ARG A 163 6.11 14.27 11.80
CA ARG A 163 5.00 14.98 11.15
C ARG A 163 4.71 14.44 9.76
N ILE A 164 5.74 14.17 8.96
CA ILE A 164 5.58 13.61 7.62
C ILE A 164 5.01 12.19 7.69
N LEU A 165 5.47 11.35 8.62
CA LEU A 165 4.93 10.00 8.84
C LEU A 165 3.44 10.04 9.21
N LYS A 166 3.05 10.96 10.09
CA LYS A 166 1.64 11.17 10.46
C LYS A 166 0.80 11.55 9.25
N GLU A 167 1.31 12.45 8.41
CA GLU A 167 0.62 12.84 7.18
C GLU A 167 0.56 11.70 6.17
N ALA A 168 1.61 10.91 6.00
CA ALA A 168 1.60 9.72 5.16
C ALA A 168 0.51 8.72 5.58
N PHE A 169 0.33 8.48 6.89
CA PHE A 169 -0.76 7.64 7.39
C PHE A 169 -2.15 8.26 7.18
N ARG A 170 -2.27 9.58 7.21
CA ARG A 170 -3.53 10.28 6.84
C ARG A 170 -3.87 10.06 5.37
N GLN A 171 -2.88 10.10 4.48
CA GLN A 171 -3.09 9.81 3.07
C GLN A 171 -3.49 8.32 2.87
N ALA A 172 -2.87 7.38 3.59
CA ALA A 172 -3.31 5.98 3.60
C ALA A 172 -4.77 5.83 4.08
N ARG A 173 -5.17 6.56 5.11
CA ARG A 173 -6.57 6.57 5.59
C ARG A 173 -7.54 7.13 4.54
N LYS A 174 -7.15 8.19 3.82
CA LYS A 174 -7.99 8.78 2.76
C LYS A 174 -8.27 7.78 1.65
N ILE A 175 -7.25 7.09 1.13
CA ILE A 175 -7.46 6.11 0.07
C ILE A 175 -8.29 4.92 0.53
N GLN A 176 -8.12 4.47 1.78
CA GLN A 176 -8.97 3.43 2.37
C GLN A 176 -10.42 3.88 2.52
N LEU A 177 -10.68 5.11 2.97
CA LEU A 177 -12.03 5.66 3.04
C LEU A 177 -12.68 5.73 1.66
N ARG A 178 -11.93 6.07 0.61
CA ARG A 178 -12.42 6.03 -0.76
C ARG A 178 -12.84 4.63 -1.17
N LEU A 179 -12.00 3.61 -0.92
CA LEU A 179 -12.36 2.22 -1.18
C LEU A 179 -13.59 1.78 -0.40
N LYS A 180 -13.69 2.17 0.88
CA LYS A 180 -14.84 1.86 1.72
C LYS A 180 -16.14 2.40 1.13
N LEU A 181 -16.13 3.64 0.66
CA LEU A 181 -17.29 4.27 0.01
C LEU A 181 -17.62 3.61 -1.33
N ASP A 182 -16.61 3.39 -2.18
CA ASP A 182 -16.81 2.88 -3.53
C ASP A 182 -17.35 1.44 -3.56
N TYR A 183 -16.98 0.62 -2.57
CA TYR A 183 -17.36 -0.80 -2.50
C TYR A 183 -18.38 -1.12 -1.40
N GLN A 184 -18.80 -0.15 -0.61
CA GLN A 184 -19.78 -0.31 0.49
C GLN A 184 -19.36 -1.44 1.46
N VAL A 185 -18.14 -1.35 1.99
CA VAL A 185 -17.53 -2.30 2.93
C VAL A 185 -17.06 -1.61 4.21
#